data_ebc285fb47d814b534266511ffd1555c
#
_entry.id   ebc285fb47d814b534266511ffd1555c
#
_cell.length_a   1.000
_cell.length_b   1.000
_cell.length_c   1.000
_cell.angle_alpha   90.00
_cell.angle_beta   90.00
_cell.angle_gamma   90.00
#
_symmetry.space_group_name_H-M   'P 1'
#
loop_
_entity.id
_entity.type
_entity.pdbx_description
1 polymer ?
#
loop_
_entity_poly.entity_id
_entity_poly.type
_entity_poly.pdbx_seq_one_letter_code
_entity_poly.pdbx_strand_id
1 'polypeptide(L)'
;TALLLRRQGYEVIGVTLGLWEKNDLSGVRDSCEKLNIPFLCREGHELFRQQVVDPFVKAYRSGLTPSPCCICNRRVKWILLQQVADELGVEYIATGHYARIKKLDNGRYTVQKSVTAAKDQTYALYNLTQEQLSHTLMPVGDYDKPHIRQIAEEIGLPVATKHDSQDICFVPDHDYASFITQETGKESKPGNFVDEEGNIMGQHRGLIHYTIGQRKGLGISSSTPIFVKELRPQTNEVVLCKSESLFSRDCHVDNINYMAEEKLTGPVKAIGKIRYSHAGAPCTLYPQPDGTLLAQFDEPQRAMTPGQAAVFYQDDHVLCGCLLYTSDAAD
;
A
#
# COMPACT_ATOMS: atom_id res chain seq x y z
N THR A 1 1.38 -6.96 -19.95
CA THR A 1 0.67 -5.71 -20.26
C THR A 1 0.86 -5.32 -21.72
N ALA A 2 2.07 -4.94 -22.18
CA ALA A 2 2.34 -4.42 -23.52
C ALA A 2 1.81 -5.33 -24.65
N LEU A 3 2.06 -6.64 -24.58
CA LEU A 3 1.57 -7.59 -25.56
C LEU A 3 0.04 -7.64 -25.63
N LEU A 4 -0.64 -7.63 -24.46
CA LEU A 4 -2.10 -7.64 -24.40
C LEU A 4 -2.69 -6.40 -25.07
N LEU A 5 -2.13 -5.24 -24.83
CA LEU A 5 -2.55 -3.97 -25.45
C LEU A 5 -2.33 -3.98 -26.95
N ARG A 6 -1.18 -4.48 -27.43
CA ARG A 6 -0.94 -4.63 -28.87
C ARG A 6 -1.95 -5.57 -29.54
N ARG A 7 -2.29 -6.68 -28.91
CA ARG A 7 -3.36 -7.59 -29.39
C ARG A 7 -4.73 -6.91 -29.45
N GLN A 8 -4.95 -5.87 -28.64
CA GLN A 8 -6.16 -5.05 -28.66
C GLN A 8 -6.09 -3.87 -29.66
N GLY A 9 -4.98 -3.72 -30.39
CA GLY A 9 -4.80 -2.70 -31.43
C GLY A 9 -4.19 -1.38 -30.95
N TYR A 10 -3.70 -1.30 -29.71
CA TYR A 10 -3.01 -0.10 -29.22
C TYR A 10 -1.58 -0.01 -29.78
N GLU A 11 -1.16 1.21 -30.09
CA GLU A 11 0.24 1.56 -30.19
C GLU A 11 0.83 1.68 -28.78
N VAL A 12 1.95 1.02 -28.51
CA VAL A 12 2.50 0.89 -27.16
C VAL A 12 3.94 1.39 -27.12
N ILE A 13 4.23 2.19 -26.09
CA ILE A 13 5.58 2.63 -25.73
C ILE A 13 5.90 2.05 -24.34
N GLY A 14 7.03 1.37 -24.21
CA GLY A 14 7.52 0.85 -22.93
C GLY A 14 8.17 1.96 -22.12
N VAL A 15 7.72 2.16 -20.87
CA VAL A 15 8.29 3.14 -19.95
C VAL A 15 8.74 2.46 -18.67
N THR A 16 9.98 2.71 -18.26
CA THR A 16 10.51 2.34 -16.94
C THR A 16 10.78 3.58 -16.12
N LEU A 17 10.44 3.52 -14.84
CA LEU A 17 10.69 4.59 -13.88
C LEU A 17 11.94 4.26 -13.05
N GLY A 18 12.97 5.11 -13.10
CA GLY A 18 14.15 5.07 -12.23
C GLY A 18 13.82 5.68 -10.87
N LEU A 19 13.35 4.89 -9.92
CA LEU A 19 12.82 5.43 -8.65
C LEU A 19 13.79 5.36 -7.48
N TRP A 20 14.64 4.32 -7.41
CA TRP A 20 15.52 4.11 -6.26
C TRP A 20 16.94 3.81 -6.73
N GLU A 21 17.41 2.60 -6.70
CA GLU A 21 18.74 2.26 -7.15
C GLU A 21 18.82 2.20 -8.69
N LYS A 22 20.04 2.24 -9.24
CA LYS A 22 20.26 1.99 -10.67
C LYS A 22 19.84 0.56 -10.99
N ASN A 23 18.62 0.42 -11.43
CA ASN A 23 18.10 -0.87 -11.87
C ASN A 23 18.82 -1.32 -13.16
N ASP A 24 19.12 -2.59 -13.25
CA ASP A 24 19.48 -3.21 -14.52
C ASP A 24 18.26 -3.17 -15.44
N LEU A 25 18.34 -2.35 -16.48
CA LEU A 25 17.28 -2.15 -17.46
C LEU A 25 17.36 -3.14 -18.63
N SER A 26 18.37 -4.04 -18.67
CA SER A 26 18.59 -4.95 -19.79
C SER A 26 17.35 -5.81 -20.09
N GLY A 27 16.79 -6.48 -19.10
CA GLY A 27 15.63 -7.36 -19.28
C GLY A 27 14.35 -6.62 -19.71
N VAL A 28 14.20 -5.33 -19.35
CA VAL A 28 13.07 -4.53 -19.84
C VAL A 28 13.30 -4.08 -21.27
N ARG A 29 14.51 -3.65 -21.60
CA ARG A 29 14.92 -3.27 -22.95
C ARG A 29 14.76 -4.46 -23.91
N ASP A 30 15.29 -5.63 -23.56
CA ASP A 30 15.14 -6.86 -24.34
C ASP A 30 13.66 -7.22 -24.59
N SER A 31 12.82 -7.01 -23.58
CA SER A 31 11.37 -7.23 -23.71
C SER A 31 10.72 -6.26 -24.69
N CYS A 32 11.13 -4.99 -24.67
CA CYS A 32 10.64 -3.99 -25.63
C CYS A 32 11.12 -4.27 -27.06
N GLU A 33 12.38 -4.68 -27.23
CA GLU A 33 12.95 -5.07 -28.51
C GLU A 33 12.20 -6.28 -29.11
N LYS A 34 11.98 -7.34 -28.32
CA LYS A 34 11.20 -8.51 -28.75
C LYS A 34 9.77 -8.17 -29.15
N LEU A 35 9.17 -7.22 -28.46
CA LEU A 35 7.84 -6.72 -28.79
C LEU A 35 7.85 -5.68 -29.92
N ASN A 36 9.01 -5.28 -30.42
CA ASN A 36 9.18 -4.20 -31.38
C ASN A 36 8.39 -2.95 -31.00
N ILE A 37 8.62 -2.46 -29.74
CA ILE A 37 8.04 -1.23 -29.21
C ILE A 37 9.15 -0.29 -28.76
N PRO A 38 8.97 1.04 -28.87
CA PRO A 38 9.88 2.03 -28.30
C PRO A 38 10.04 1.85 -26.79
N PHE A 39 11.23 2.19 -26.26
CA PHE A 39 11.53 2.13 -24.83
C PHE A 39 12.03 3.47 -24.33
N LEU A 40 11.49 3.92 -23.19
CA LEU A 40 11.92 5.11 -22.48
C LEU A 40 12.23 4.79 -21.01
N CYS A 41 13.20 5.49 -20.45
CA CYS A 41 13.43 5.53 -19.00
C CYS A 41 13.18 6.96 -18.50
N ARG A 42 12.31 7.05 -17.48
CA ARG A 42 12.03 8.33 -16.79
C ARG A 42 12.65 8.30 -15.41
N GLU A 43 13.56 9.22 -15.15
CA GLU A 43 14.14 9.41 -13.82
C GLU A 43 13.11 10.04 -12.88
N GLY A 44 13.00 9.48 -11.68
CA GLY A 44 12.06 9.92 -10.65
C GLY A 44 12.61 9.80 -9.24
N HIS A 45 13.94 9.64 -9.08
CA HIS A 45 14.59 9.41 -7.80
C HIS A 45 14.28 10.49 -6.77
N GLU A 46 14.40 11.77 -7.15
CA GLU A 46 14.14 12.89 -6.25
C GLU A 46 12.68 12.94 -5.79
N LEU A 47 11.74 12.79 -6.73
CA LEU A 47 10.31 12.75 -6.39
C LEU A 47 9.98 11.57 -5.50
N PHE A 48 10.58 10.39 -5.76
CA PHE A 48 10.39 9.22 -4.96
C PHE A 48 10.92 9.39 -3.54
N ARG A 49 12.10 9.99 -3.39
CA ARG A 49 12.68 10.33 -2.10
C ARG A 49 11.74 11.23 -1.30
N GLN A 50 11.35 12.37 -1.88
CA GLN A 50 10.51 13.36 -1.20
C GLN A 50 9.12 12.86 -0.85
N GLN A 51 8.48 12.07 -1.73
CA GLN A 51 7.09 11.66 -1.56
C GLN A 51 6.93 10.31 -0.87
N VAL A 52 7.96 9.47 -0.84
CA VAL A 52 7.85 8.10 -0.32
C VAL A 52 8.86 7.82 0.79
N VAL A 53 10.16 8.02 0.52
CA VAL A 53 11.21 7.61 1.48
C VAL A 53 11.22 8.50 2.71
N ASP A 54 11.27 9.82 2.52
CA ASP A 54 11.33 10.77 3.65
C ASP A 54 10.06 10.68 4.54
N PRO A 55 8.82 10.64 3.97
CA PRO A 55 7.61 10.39 4.77
C PRO A 55 7.60 9.03 5.47
N PHE A 56 8.13 7.97 4.82
CA PHE A 56 8.25 6.65 5.42
C PHE A 56 9.14 6.68 6.67
N VAL A 57 10.33 7.27 6.56
CA VAL A 57 11.27 7.43 7.67
C VAL A 57 10.64 8.25 8.81
N LYS A 58 9.99 9.37 8.47
CA LYS A 58 9.30 10.23 9.43
C LYS A 58 8.19 9.45 10.17
N ALA A 59 7.36 8.71 9.45
CA ALA A 59 6.25 7.94 10.02
C ALA A 59 6.75 6.91 11.04
N TYR A 60 7.76 6.09 10.67
CA TYR A 60 8.33 5.12 11.62
C TYR A 60 8.91 5.75 12.87
N ARG A 61 9.59 6.89 12.74
CA ARG A 61 10.11 7.63 13.89
C ARG A 61 9.02 8.24 14.78
N SER A 62 7.84 8.43 14.23
CA SER A 62 6.64 8.87 14.97
C SER A 62 5.77 7.70 15.46
N GLY A 63 6.29 6.45 15.45
CA GLY A 63 5.56 5.27 15.93
C GLY A 63 4.44 4.79 14.99
N LEU A 64 4.38 5.30 13.76
CA LEU A 64 3.41 4.89 12.75
C LEU A 64 3.99 3.80 11.85
N THR A 65 3.13 2.98 11.26
CA THR A 65 3.52 1.96 10.28
C THR A 65 2.93 2.29 8.91
N PRO A 66 3.65 2.99 8.03
CA PRO A 66 3.11 3.47 6.75
C PRO A 66 2.96 2.37 5.70
N SER A 67 2.09 2.63 4.71
CA SER A 67 1.90 1.84 3.49
C SER A 67 2.50 2.57 2.28
N PRO A 68 3.83 2.53 2.06
CA PRO A 68 4.51 3.39 1.08
C PRO A 68 4.08 3.11 -0.36
N CYS A 69 3.68 1.88 -0.71
CA CYS A 69 3.22 1.53 -2.06
C CYS A 69 1.96 2.30 -2.48
N CYS A 70 1.03 2.53 -1.54
CA CYS A 70 -0.18 3.31 -1.82
C CYS A 70 0.14 4.76 -2.18
N ILE A 71 1.10 5.36 -1.46
CA ILE A 71 1.57 6.73 -1.71
C ILE A 71 2.38 6.79 -3.00
N CYS A 72 3.29 5.83 -3.21
CA CYS A 72 4.12 5.73 -4.40
C CYS A 72 3.28 5.66 -5.69
N ASN A 73 2.23 4.84 -5.72
CA ASN A 73 1.36 4.75 -6.88
C ASN A 73 0.78 6.12 -7.23
N ARG A 74 0.08 6.78 -6.30
CA ARG A 74 -0.58 8.06 -6.54
C ARG A 74 0.38 9.21 -6.83
N ARG A 75 1.42 9.38 -5.99
CA ARG A 75 2.24 10.61 -5.95
C ARG A 75 3.54 10.53 -6.73
N VAL A 76 3.92 9.34 -7.18
CA VAL A 76 5.16 9.15 -7.93
C VAL A 76 4.88 8.47 -9.26
N LYS A 77 4.46 7.19 -9.25
CA LYS A 77 4.34 6.42 -10.48
C LYS A 77 3.35 7.02 -11.47
N TRP A 78 2.14 7.32 -11.02
CA TRP A 78 1.12 7.90 -11.91
C TRP A 78 1.47 9.31 -12.35
N ILE A 79 2.09 10.13 -11.49
CA ILE A 79 2.55 11.47 -11.88
C ILE A 79 3.61 11.39 -12.96
N LEU A 80 4.65 10.57 -12.79
CA LEU A 80 5.71 10.42 -13.78
C LEU A 80 5.21 9.81 -15.09
N LEU A 81 4.32 8.82 -15.02
CA LEU A 81 3.72 8.23 -16.21
C LEU A 81 2.83 9.23 -16.95
N GLN A 82 2.05 10.05 -16.23
CA GLN A 82 1.23 11.09 -16.83
C GLN A 82 2.08 12.15 -17.52
N GLN A 83 3.17 12.60 -16.88
CA GLN A 83 4.11 13.55 -17.52
C GLN A 83 4.67 12.98 -18.83
N VAL A 84 5.05 11.69 -18.84
CA VAL A 84 5.52 11.05 -20.08
C VAL A 84 4.39 10.96 -21.12
N ALA A 85 3.17 10.65 -20.70
CA ALA A 85 2.01 10.57 -21.59
C ALA A 85 1.72 11.93 -22.23
N ASP A 86 1.73 13.01 -21.44
CA ASP A 86 1.52 14.38 -21.91
C ASP A 86 2.61 14.83 -22.90
N GLU A 87 3.89 14.54 -22.57
CA GLU A 87 5.03 14.86 -23.45
C GLU A 87 4.97 14.16 -24.80
N LEU A 88 4.45 12.93 -24.82
CA LEU A 88 4.35 12.12 -26.03
C LEU A 88 2.99 12.27 -26.74
N GLY A 89 2.03 12.98 -26.15
CA GLY A 89 0.68 13.15 -26.69
C GLY A 89 -0.10 11.82 -26.72
N VAL A 90 0.12 10.91 -25.76
CA VAL A 90 -0.59 9.63 -25.65
C VAL A 90 -1.72 9.74 -24.63
N GLU A 91 -2.85 9.08 -24.90
CA GLU A 91 -4.09 9.22 -24.13
C GLU A 91 -4.07 8.36 -22.84
N TYR A 92 -3.45 7.18 -22.90
CA TYR A 92 -3.54 6.21 -21.81
C TYR A 92 -2.17 5.84 -21.26
N ILE A 93 -2.12 5.65 -19.93
CA ILE A 93 -1.06 4.94 -19.24
C ILE A 93 -1.52 3.52 -18.92
N ALA A 94 -0.60 2.57 -18.95
CA ALA A 94 -0.94 1.18 -18.67
C ALA A 94 0.05 0.55 -17.70
N THR A 95 -0.48 -0.28 -16.79
CA THR A 95 0.33 -0.97 -15.80
C THR A 95 0.02 -2.46 -15.73
N GLY A 96 0.96 -3.24 -15.17
CA GLY A 96 0.81 -4.68 -14.94
C GLY A 96 0.17 -5.04 -13.60
N HIS A 97 -0.54 -4.12 -12.96
CA HIS A 97 -1.24 -4.45 -11.72
C HIS A 97 -2.37 -5.45 -11.95
N TYR A 98 -2.51 -6.40 -11.02
CA TYR A 98 -3.65 -7.31 -10.96
C TYR A 98 -4.84 -6.57 -10.33
N ALA A 99 -5.45 -5.72 -11.10
CA ALA A 99 -6.65 -4.95 -10.80
C ALA A 99 -7.34 -4.60 -12.12
N ARG A 100 -8.57 -4.12 -12.07
CA ARG A 100 -9.32 -3.64 -13.24
C ARG A 100 -9.81 -2.22 -12.98
N ILE A 101 -9.98 -1.44 -14.03
CA ILE A 101 -10.63 -0.14 -13.95
C ILE A 101 -12.10 -0.31 -14.33
N LYS A 102 -13.00 0.18 -13.49
CA LYS A 102 -14.45 0.14 -13.71
C LYS A 102 -15.00 1.55 -13.75
N LYS A 103 -15.73 1.89 -14.81
CA LYS A 103 -16.58 3.08 -14.84
C LYS A 103 -17.96 2.70 -14.32
N LEU A 104 -18.43 3.41 -13.32
CA LEU A 104 -19.74 3.20 -12.69
C LEU A 104 -20.82 4.00 -13.42
N ASP A 105 -22.11 3.69 -13.17
CA ASP A 105 -23.26 4.35 -13.79
C ASP A 105 -23.35 5.84 -13.44
N ASN A 106 -22.81 6.25 -12.28
CA ASN A 106 -22.69 7.65 -11.88
C ASN A 106 -21.56 8.41 -12.60
N GLY A 107 -20.87 7.75 -13.54
CA GLY A 107 -19.77 8.32 -14.34
C GLY A 107 -18.39 8.27 -13.66
N ARG A 108 -18.32 7.88 -12.39
CA ARG A 108 -17.06 7.79 -11.64
C ARG A 108 -16.28 6.53 -12.01
N TYR A 109 -14.97 6.60 -11.84
CA TYR A 109 -14.07 5.48 -12.00
C TYR A 109 -13.67 4.91 -10.65
N THR A 110 -13.54 3.59 -10.58
CA THR A 110 -13.02 2.90 -9.41
C THR A 110 -12.11 1.74 -9.80
N VAL A 111 -11.37 1.23 -8.84
CA VAL A 111 -10.55 0.03 -9.00
C VAL A 111 -11.38 -1.19 -8.60
N GLN A 112 -11.51 -2.14 -9.51
CA GLN A 112 -12.21 -3.40 -9.33
C GLN A 112 -11.22 -4.54 -9.11
N LYS A 113 -11.56 -5.51 -8.25
CA LYS A 113 -10.73 -6.69 -7.98
C LYS A 113 -10.42 -7.45 -9.26
N SER A 114 -9.19 -7.97 -9.35
CA SER A 114 -8.81 -8.86 -10.45
C SER A 114 -9.57 -10.18 -10.37
N VAL A 115 -9.58 -10.93 -11.47
CA VAL A 115 -10.15 -12.30 -11.48
C VAL A 115 -9.38 -13.26 -10.59
N THR A 116 -8.14 -12.94 -10.23
CA THR A 116 -7.28 -13.73 -9.34
C THR A 116 -7.23 -13.11 -7.96
N ALA A 117 -8.08 -13.55 -7.05
CA ALA A 117 -8.16 -13.01 -5.69
C ALA A 117 -6.82 -13.06 -4.92
N ALA A 118 -6.02 -14.12 -5.11
CA ALA A 118 -4.72 -14.29 -4.44
C ALA A 118 -3.64 -13.26 -4.88
N LYS A 119 -3.85 -12.56 -6.00
CA LYS A 119 -2.92 -11.57 -6.56
C LYS A 119 -3.52 -10.18 -6.64
N ASP A 120 -4.72 -10.00 -6.09
CA ASP A 120 -5.41 -8.72 -6.11
C ASP A 120 -4.55 -7.59 -5.51
N GLN A 121 -4.40 -6.50 -6.27
CA GLN A 121 -3.58 -5.35 -5.89
C GLN A 121 -4.41 -4.07 -5.70
N THR A 122 -5.73 -4.18 -5.67
CA THR A 122 -6.62 -3.02 -5.49
C THR A 122 -6.33 -2.24 -4.21
N TYR A 123 -5.90 -2.94 -3.14
CA TYR A 123 -5.50 -2.29 -1.89
C TYR A 123 -4.39 -1.24 -2.09
N ALA A 124 -3.40 -1.50 -2.93
CA ALA A 124 -2.30 -0.56 -3.18
C ALA A 124 -2.70 0.60 -4.11
N LEU A 125 -3.87 0.51 -4.75
CA LEU A 125 -4.34 1.45 -5.77
C LEU A 125 -5.49 2.35 -5.29
N TYR A 126 -6.00 2.14 -4.08
CA TYR A 126 -7.14 2.86 -3.54
C TYR A 126 -6.98 4.38 -3.58
N ASN A 127 -5.76 4.87 -3.67
CA ASN A 127 -5.45 6.28 -3.53
C ASN A 127 -5.36 7.04 -4.87
N LEU A 128 -5.61 6.37 -6.01
CA LEU A 128 -5.63 7.00 -7.33
C LEU A 128 -6.79 7.98 -7.46
N THR A 129 -6.56 9.10 -8.17
CA THR A 129 -7.59 10.10 -8.42
C THR A 129 -8.50 9.70 -9.57
N GLN A 130 -9.66 10.36 -9.71
CA GLN A 130 -10.57 10.14 -10.83
C GLN A 130 -9.92 10.40 -12.18
N GLU A 131 -9.12 11.47 -12.27
CA GLU A 131 -8.32 11.81 -13.45
C GLU A 131 -7.31 10.69 -13.78
N GLN A 132 -6.53 10.24 -12.79
CA GLN A 132 -5.59 9.13 -12.98
C GLN A 132 -6.29 7.85 -13.44
N LEU A 133 -7.44 7.53 -12.86
CA LEU A 133 -8.20 6.32 -13.20
C LEU A 133 -8.77 6.38 -14.62
N SER A 134 -9.29 7.54 -15.06
CA SER A 134 -9.91 7.70 -16.39
C SER A 134 -8.94 7.49 -17.55
N HIS A 135 -7.64 7.71 -17.32
CA HIS A 135 -6.56 7.53 -18.30
C HIS A 135 -5.70 6.26 -18.03
N THR A 136 -6.21 5.31 -17.25
CA THR A 136 -5.45 4.11 -16.87
C THR A 136 -6.04 2.83 -17.45
N LEU A 137 -5.16 1.97 -18.00
CA LEU A 137 -5.49 0.63 -18.44
C LEU A 137 -4.75 -0.41 -17.59
N MET A 138 -5.44 -1.46 -17.18
CA MET A 138 -4.90 -2.57 -16.38
C MET A 138 -5.27 -3.93 -17.00
N PRO A 139 -4.75 -4.26 -18.20
CA PRO A 139 -5.21 -5.42 -18.95
C PRO A 139 -4.89 -6.77 -18.30
N VAL A 140 -3.97 -6.80 -17.32
CA VAL A 140 -3.60 -8.03 -16.60
C VAL A 140 -4.67 -8.47 -15.61
N GLY A 141 -5.51 -7.53 -15.15
CA GLY A 141 -6.55 -7.81 -14.15
C GLY A 141 -7.62 -8.82 -14.60
N ASP A 142 -7.79 -9.03 -15.92
CA ASP A 142 -8.75 -9.96 -16.51
C ASP A 142 -8.19 -11.38 -16.69
N TYR A 143 -6.94 -11.61 -16.30
CA TYR A 143 -6.26 -12.90 -16.48
C TYR A 143 -5.75 -13.43 -15.14
N ASP A 144 -5.70 -14.76 -15.02
CA ASP A 144 -4.97 -15.38 -13.93
C ASP A 144 -3.45 -15.38 -14.19
N LYS A 145 -2.69 -15.58 -13.14
CA LYS A 145 -1.22 -15.53 -13.24
C LYS A 145 -0.61 -16.65 -14.09
N PRO A 146 -1.09 -17.92 -14.02
CA PRO A 146 -0.63 -18.96 -14.92
C PRO A 146 -0.80 -18.60 -16.38
N HIS A 147 -1.95 -18.05 -16.77
CA HIS A 147 -2.23 -17.62 -18.13
C HIS A 147 -1.28 -16.49 -18.59
N ILE A 148 -1.06 -15.48 -17.73
CA ILE A 148 -0.09 -14.41 -18.04
C ILE A 148 1.32 -14.95 -18.23
N ARG A 149 1.74 -15.92 -17.40
CA ARG A 149 3.04 -16.60 -17.58
C ARG A 149 3.12 -17.36 -18.90
N GLN A 150 2.10 -18.14 -19.22
CA GLN A 150 2.03 -18.85 -20.50
C GLN A 150 2.16 -17.89 -21.67
N ILE A 151 1.40 -16.78 -21.68
CA ILE A 151 1.50 -15.75 -22.72
C ILE A 151 2.92 -15.17 -22.82
N ALA A 152 3.60 -14.97 -21.69
CA ALA A 152 4.96 -14.46 -21.67
C ALA A 152 5.99 -15.48 -22.18
N GLU A 153 5.81 -16.76 -21.85
CA GLU A 153 6.64 -17.89 -22.30
C GLU A 153 6.50 -18.14 -23.80
N GLU A 154 5.29 -18.09 -24.35
CA GLU A 154 5.01 -18.28 -25.79
C GLU A 154 5.82 -17.33 -26.68
N ILE A 155 6.14 -16.14 -26.21
CA ILE A 155 6.93 -15.14 -26.93
C ILE A 155 8.36 -14.99 -26.37
N GLY A 156 8.76 -15.85 -25.44
CA GLY A 156 10.12 -15.90 -24.89
C GLY A 156 10.53 -14.65 -24.13
N LEU A 157 9.62 -14.02 -23.37
CA LEU A 157 9.96 -12.84 -22.57
C LEU A 157 10.84 -13.22 -21.36
N PRO A 158 11.95 -12.52 -21.11
CA PRO A 158 12.85 -12.81 -19.99
C PRO A 158 12.18 -12.72 -18.62
N VAL A 159 11.10 -11.92 -18.52
CA VAL A 159 10.37 -11.68 -17.27
C VAL A 159 9.42 -12.83 -16.87
N ALA A 160 9.21 -13.84 -17.72
CA ALA A 160 8.31 -14.96 -17.44
C ALA A 160 8.71 -15.75 -16.18
N THR A 161 10.01 -15.85 -15.89
CA THR A 161 10.57 -16.58 -14.75
C THR A 161 10.87 -15.74 -13.53
N LYS A 162 10.70 -14.40 -13.60
CA LYS A 162 11.03 -13.50 -12.49
C LYS A 162 10.06 -13.69 -11.32
N HIS A 163 10.62 -13.83 -10.13
CA HIS A 163 9.84 -13.88 -8.89
C HIS A 163 9.15 -12.54 -8.60
N ASP A 164 7.97 -12.59 -7.96
CA ASP A 164 7.28 -11.38 -7.53
C ASP A 164 8.08 -10.70 -6.42
N SER A 165 8.21 -9.39 -6.50
CA SER A 165 8.67 -8.59 -5.36
C SER A 165 7.56 -8.56 -4.31
N GLN A 166 7.82 -9.11 -3.13
CA GLN A 166 6.85 -9.13 -2.02
C GLN A 166 7.10 -8.04 -0.99
N ASP A 167 8.17 -7.26 -1.17
CA ASP A 167 8.69 -6.31 -0.20
C ASP A 167 8.66 -4.87 -0.68
N ILE A 168 8.90 -3.97 0.27
CA ILE A 168 9.11 -2.55 -0.02
C ILE A 168 10.41 -2.42 -0.82
N CYS A 169 10.30 -1.94 -2.06
CA CYS A 169 11.36 -1.98 -3.07
C CYS A 169 12.65 -1.23 -2.70
N PHE A 170 12.61 -0.35 -1.70
CA PHE A 170 13.76 0.43 -1.23
C PHE A 170 14.29 -0.01 0.14
N VAL A 171 13.70 -1.05 0.75
CA VAL A 171 14.17 -1.62 2.02
C VAL A 171 14.60 -3.07 1.76
N PRO A 172 15.90 -3.32 1.54
CA PRO A 172 16.39 -4.67 1.36
C PRO A 172 16.23 -5.49 2.65
N ASP A 173 16.05 -6.79 2.50
CA ASP A 173 16.08 -7.77 3.59
C ASP A 173 15.08 -7.54 4.74
N HIS A 174 14.01 -6.79 4.51
CA HIS A 174 12.98 -6.42 5.51
C HIS A 174 13.54 -5.70 6.76
N ASP A 175 14.75 -5.18 6.72
CA ASP A 175 15.36 -4.49 7.86
C ASP A 175 15.06 -2.98 7.83
N TYR A 176 13.81 -2.64 8.16
CA TYR A 176 13.35 -1.25 8.23
C TYR A 176 14.16 -0.40 9.20
N ALA A 177 14.60 -0.99 10.34
CA ALA A 177 15.31 -0.25 11.36
C ALA A 177 16.73 0.14 10.91
N SER A 178 17.47 -0.79 10.29
CA SER A 178 18.77 -0.49 9.70
C SER A 178 18.65 0.51 8.58
N PHE A 179 17.65 0.39 7.70
CA PHE A 179 17.38 1.36 6.65
C PHE A 179 17.15 2.78 7.22
N ILE A 180 16.25 2.92 8.22
CA ILE A 180 15.94 4.21 8.84
C ILE A 180 17.17 4.80 9.53
N THR A 181 17.97 3.97 10.17
CA THR A 181 19.22 4.41 10.83
C THR A 181 20.23 4.92 9.80
N GLN A 182 20.40 4.23 8.68
CA GLN A 182 21.27 4.67 7.57
C GLN A 182 20.80 5.99 6.96
N GLU A 183 19.52 6.11 6.63
CA GLU A 183 18.95 7.31 6.03
C GLU A 183 19.04 8.55 6.94
N THR A 184 18.93 8.36 8.24
CA THR A 184 18.93 9.49 9.19
C THR A 184 20.28 9.76 9.83
N GLY A 185 21.23 8.82 9.76
CA GLY A 185 22.47 8.85 10.54
C GLY A 185 22.25 8.85 12.06
N LYS A 186 21.05 8.47 12.53
CA LYS A 186 20.67 8.54 13.95
C LYS A 186 20.13 7.18 14.40
N GLU A 187 20.75 6.62 15.40
CA GLU A 187 20.24 5.44 16.08
C GLU A 187 18.95 5.74 16.85
N SER A 188 18.12 4.73 17.01
CA SER A 188 16.92 4.82 17.83
C SER A 188 17.30 4.70 19.31
N LYS A 189 16.73 5.57 20.16
CA LYS A 189 17.03 5.56 21.58
C LYS A 189 16.34 4.38 22.27
N PRO A 190 17.05 3.60 23.12
CA PRO A 190 16.40 2.64 24.00
C PRO A 190 15.34 3.31 24.91
N GLY A 191 14.32 2.55 25.26
CA GLY A 191 13.25 2.99 26.17
C GLY A 191 12.64 1.81 26.91
N ASN A 192 11.49 2.01 27.53
CA ASN A 192 10.87 1.00 28.36
C ASN A 192 9.76 0.24 27.62
N PHE A 193 9.74 -1.08 27.80
CA PHE A 193 8.51 -1.84 27.66
C PHE A 193 7.68 -1.64 28.91
N VAL A 194 6.41 -1.30 28.73
CA VAL A 194 5.45 -1.16 29.81
C VAL A 194 4.22 -2.03 29.56
N ASP A 195 3.53 -2.42 30.64
CA ASP A 195 2.21 -3.04 30.50
C ASP A 195 1.11 -1.97 30.30
N GLU A 196 -0.16 -2.41 30.24
CA GLU A 196 -1.31 -1.51 30.03
C GLU A 196 -1.55 -0.57 31.23
N GLU A 197 -1.04 -0.92 32.42
CA GLU A 197 -1.08 -0.12 33.66
C GLU A 197 0.12 0.82 33.81
N GLY A 198 1.12 0.74 32.90
CA GLY A 198 2.33 1.57 32.92
C GLY A 198 3.49 0.98 33.75
N ASN A 199 3.39 -0.27 34.22
CA ASN A 199 4.49 -0.92 34.93
C ASN A 199 5.59 -1.32 33.96
N ILE A 200 6.86 -1.08 34.32
CA ILE A 200 8.01 -1.42 33.48
C ILE A 200 8.20 -2.94 33.46
N MET A 201 8.18 -3.50 32.24
CA MET A 201 8.42 -4.92 31.98
C MET A 201 9.84 -5.22 31.49
N GLY A 202 10.58 -4.23 31.03
CA GLY A 202 11.94 -4.36 30.50
C GLY A 202 12.34 -3.16 29.65
N GLN A 203 13.41 -3.32 28.87
CA GLN A 203 13.90 -2.26 27.98
C GLN A 203 13.87 -2.71 26.53
N HIS A 204 13.45 -1.81 25.65
CA HIS A 204 13.49 -1.99 24.20
C HIS A 204 14.67 -1.20 23.57
N ARG A 205 15.07 -1.60 22.37
CA ARG A 205 16.20 -1.01 21.63
C ARG A 205 15.85 0.19 20.75
N GLY A 206 14.63 0.72 20.89
CA GLY A 206 14.12 1.87 20.14
C GLY A 206 12.84 1.56 19.36
N LEU A 207 11.93 2.55 19.27
CA LEU A 207 10.58 2.39 18.72
C LEU A 207 10.55 1.85 17.29
N ILE A 208 11.50 2.23 16.44
CA ILE A 208 11.56 1.82 15.02
C ILE A 208 11.71 0.31 14.81
N HIS A 209 12.02 -0.46 15.85
CA HIS A 209 12.15 -1.91 15.80
C HIS A 209 10.83 -2.65 16.07
N TYR A 210 9.76 -1.92 16.37
CA TYR A 210 8.50 -2.53 16.81
C TYR A 210 7.31 -2.06 15.98
N THR A 211 6.33 -2.97 15.85
CA THR A 211 5.08 -2.71 15.14
C THR A 211 3.93 -3.28 15.96
N ILE A 212 2.78 -2.62 15.96
CA ILE A 212 1.57 -3.08 16.65
C ILE A 212 1.20 -4.49 16.20
N GLY A 213 0.92 -5.36 17.14
CA GLY A 213 0.65 -6.79 16.93
C GLY A 213 1.89 -7.69 16.88
N GLN A 214 3.10 -7.13 16.94
CA GLN A 214 4.35 -7.91 16.95
C GLN A 214 4.44 -8.76 18.22
N ARG A 215 4.84 -10.03 18.06
CA ARG A 215 5.09 -10.98 19.15
C ARG A 215 6.56 -11.34 19.29
N LYS A 216 7.25 -11.54 18.17
CA LYS A 216 8.65 -12.04 18.16
C LYS A 216 9.63 -10.88 18.34
N GLY A 217 10.80 -11.18 18.93
CA GLY A 217 11.88 -10.19 19.05
C GLY A 217 11.71 -9.15 20.16
N LEU A 218 10.77 -9.37 21.10
CA LEU A 218 10.57 -8.47 22.25
C LEU A 218 11.64 -8.65 23.33
N GLY A 219 12.23 -9.84 23.45
CA GLY A 219 13.24 -10.10 24.49
C GLY A 219 12.66 -10.14 25.92
N ILE A 220 11.35 -10.24 26.07
CA ILE A 220 10.65 -10.30 27.35
C ILE A 220 10.24 -11.73 27.64
N SER A 221 10.57 -12.22 28.84
CA SER A 221 10.11 -13.51 29.34
C SER A 221 8.71 -13.36 29.95
N SER A 222 7.77 -14.16 29.50
CA SER A 222 6.39 -14.15 30.00
C SER A 222 5.83 -15.56 29.94
N SER A 223 4.97 -15.91 30.91
CA SER A 223 4.24 -17.19 30.95
C SER A 223 3.13 -17.30 29.90
N THR A 224 2.68 -16.15 29.36
CA THR A 224 1.65 -16.06 28.32
C THR A 224 2.19 -15.26 27.13
N PRO A 225 1.70 -15.53 25.89
CA PRO A 225 2.09 -14.70 24.74
C PRO A 225 1.74 -13.23 24.95
N ILE A 226 2.75 -12.36 24.76
CA ILE A 226 2.62 -10.90 24.81
C ILE A 226 2.89 -10.29 23.45
N PHE A 227 2.28 -9.14 23.21
CA PHE A 227 2.28 -8.45 21.92
C PHE A 227 2.45 -6.94 22.11
N VAL A 228 2.98 -6.28 21.10
CA VAL A 228 2.98 -4.81 21.05
C VAL A 228 1.55 -4.32 20.83
N LYS A 229 1.03 -3.52 21.76
CA LYS A 229 -0.28 -2.87 21.67
C LYS A 229 -0.20 -1.48 21.08
N GLU A 230 0.79 -0.71 21.53
CA GLU A 230 0.90 0.72 21.22
C GLU A 230 2.37 1.14 21.22
N LEU A 231 2.70 2.11 20.40
CA LEU A 231 4.00 2.81 20.43
C LEU A 231 3.74 4.23 20.89
N ARG A 232 4.44 4.68 21.94
CA ARG A 232 4.33 6.02 22.55
C ARG A 232 5.59 6.84 22.31
N PRO A 233 5.68 7.60 21.20
CA PRO A 233 6.88 8.37 20.87
C PRO A 233 7.21 9.45 21.91
N GLN A 234 6.22 10.05 22.54
CA GLN A 234 6.36 11.14 23.51
C GLN A 234 7.13 10.69 24.77
N THR A 235 6.86 9.49 25.24
CA THR A 235 7.49 8.90 26.43
C THR A 235 8.58 7.89 26.07
N ASN A 236 8.74 7.58 24.77
CA ASN A 236 9.62 6.53 24.26
C ASN A 236 9.33 5.16 24.91
N GLU A 237 8.05 4.79 24.93
CA GLU A 237 7.56 3.53 25.49
C GLU A 237 6.94 2.64 24.42
N VAL A 238 7.08 1.32 24.61
CA VAL A 238 6.35 0.29 23.88
C VAL A 238 5.41 -0.39 24.84
N VAL A 239 4.11 -0.22 24.64
CA VAL A 239 3.08 -0.85 25.50
C VAL A 239 2.88 -2.30 25.04
N LEU A 240 2.96 -3.21 25.98
CA LEU A 240 2.75 -4.64 25.76
C LEU A 240 1.41 -5.08 26.38
N CYS A 241 0.75 -6.02 25.70
CA CYS A 241 -0.54 -6.55 26.14
C CYS A 241 -0.67 -8.04 25.84
N LYS A 242 -1.73 -8.65 26.37
CA LYS A 242 -2.18 -9.98 25.96
C LYS A 242 -2.94 -9.91 24.62
N SER A 243 -3.16 -11.08 24.01
CA SER A 243 -3.79 -11.18 22.68
C SER A 243 -5.17 -10.51 22.60
N GLU A 244 -5.95 -10.61 23.66
CA GLU A 244 -7.34 -10.13 23.72
C GLU A 244 -7.42 -8.61 23.58
N SER A 245 -6.45 -7.89 24.14
CA SER A 245 -6.38 -6.42 24.09
C SER A 245 -5.99 -5.84 22.72
N LEU A 246 -5.67 -6.70 21.75
CA LEU A 246 -5.36 -6.27 20.36
C LEU A 246 -6.60 -6.13 19.49
N PHE A 247 -7.76 -6.56 19.96
CA PHE A 247 -8.97 -6.60 19.14
C PHE A 247 -9.84 -5.37 19.38
N SER A 248 -10.29 -4.75 18.28
CA SER A 248 -11.26 -3.64 18.29
C SER A 248 -12.30 -3.84 17.17
N ARG A 249 -13.51 -3.35 17.40
CA ARG A 249 -14.54 -3.22 16.36
C ARG A 249 -14.46 -1.88 15.65
N ASP A 250 -14.02 -0.86 16.34
CA ASP A 250 -14.02 0.52 15.87
C ASP A 250 -12.67 0.87 15.24
N CYS A 251 -12.72 1.46 14.09
CA CYS A 251 -11.59 1.85 13.26
C CYS A 251 -11.81 3.28 12.79
N HIS A 252 -11.07 4.23 13.35
CA HIS A 252 -11.09 5.63 12.95
C HIS A 252 -10.16 5.84 11.76
N VAL A 253 -10.64 6.55 10.74
CA VAL A 253 -9.90 6.76 9.49
C VAL A 253 -10.08 8.19 8.98
N ASP A 254 -9.01 8.73 8.42
CA ASP A 254 -8.94 10.06 7.82
C ASP A 254 -8.34 10.04 6.40
N ASN A 255 -8.10 11.21 5.82
CA ASN A 255 -7.50 11.34 4.47
C ASN A 255 -8.19 10.45 3.43
N ILE A 256 -9.52 10.51 3.41
CA ILE A 256 -10.35 9.60 2.64
C ILE A 256 -10.29 9.95 1.14
N ASN A 257 -9.95 8.96 0.33
CA ASN A 257 -10.11 9.02 -1.12
C ASN A 257 -11.36 8.23 -1.53
N TYR A 258 -12.43 8.96 -1.84
CA TYR A 258 -13.66 8.36 -2.34
C TYR A 258 -13.52 8.02 -3.82
N MET A 259 -13.61 6.72 -4.16
CA MET A 259 -13.54 6.26 -5.55
C MET A 259 -14.92 6.13 -6.18
N ALA A 260 -15.77 5.27 -5.61
CA ALA A 260 -17.07 4.95 -6.19
C ALA A 260 -18.10 6.08 -6.04
N GLU A 261 -18.02 6.83 -4.96
CA GLU A 261 -18.92 7.95 -4.65
C GLU A 261 -18.12 9.25 -4.52
N GLU A 262 -18.79 10.39 -4.59
CA GLU A 262 -18.15 11.67 -4.32
C GLU A 262 -17.88 11.85 -2.81
N LYS A 263 -18.83 11.43 -2.00
CA LYS A 263 -18.75 11.33 -0.54
C LYS A 263 -19.86 10.40 -0.03
N LEU A 264 -19.70 9.88 1.18
CA LEU A 264 -20.77 9.16 1.85
C LEU A 264 -21.68 10.15 2.58
N THR A 265 -22.98 10.03 2.38
CA THR A 265 -24.00 10.90 2.99
C THR A 265 -24.72 10.25 4.18
N GLY A 266 -24.44 8.98 4.45
CA GLY A 266 -25.01 8.20 5.54
C GLY A 266 -24.26 6.89 5.74
N PRO A 267 -24.71 6.03 6.68
CA PRO A 267 -24.10 4.74 6.92
C PRO A 267 -24.12 3.82 5.69
N VAL A 268 -22.99 3.19 5.37
CA VAL A 268 -22.83 2.27 4.23
C VAL A 268 -22.16 0.97 4.68
N LYS A 269 -22.73 -0.18 4.31
CA LYS A 269 -22.13 -1.49 4.50
C LYS A 269 -21.00 -1.72 3.50
N ALA A 270 -19.89 -2.25 3.98
CA ALA A 270 -18.71 -2.52 3.19
C ALA A 270 -17.94 -3.73 3.71
N ILE A 271 -16.97 -4.19 2.92
CA ILE A 271 -15.92 -5.12 3.38
C ILE A 271 -14.65 -4.29 3.60
N GLY A 272 -14.17 -4.21 4.84
CA GLY A 272 -13.00 -3.44 5.21
C GLY A 272 -11.72 -4.27 5.27
N LYS A 273 -10.63 -3.82 4.64
CA LYS A 273 -9.27 -4.34 4.79
C LYS A 273 -8.40 -3.31 5.49
N ILE A 274 -7.86 -3.63 6.65
CA ILE A 274 -7.05 -2.74 7.50
C ILE A 274 -5.53 -2.91 7.32
N ARG A 275 -5.08 -3.76 6.39
CA ARG A 275 -3.70 -3.95 5.92
C ARG A 275 -3.72 -4.80 4.65
N TYR A 276 -2.63 -4.81 3.92
CA TYR A 276 -2.53 -5.54 2.64
C TYR A 276 -2.90 -7.03 2.76
N SER A 277 -2.36 -7.72 3.76
CA SER A 277 -2.59 -9.16 3.98
C SER A 277 -3.93 -9.49 4.65
N HIS A 278 -4.75 -8.49 5.01
CA HIS A 278 -6.05 -8.72 5.63
C HIS A 278 -7.03 -9.34 4.62
N ALA A 279 -7.76 -10.37 5.03
CA ALA A 279 -8.74 -11.02 4.14
C ALA A 279 -9.91 -10.11 3.77
N GLY A 280 -10.20 -9.13 4.62
CA GLY A 280 -11.39 -8.30 4.57
C GLY A 280 -12.47 -8.83 5.53
N ALA A 281 -13.15 -7.93 6.21
CA ALA A 281 -14.23 -8.26 7.13
C ALA A 281 -15.42 -7.30 6.95
N PRO A 282 -16.67 -7.77 7.19
CA PRO A 282 -17.86 -6.93 7.11
C PRO A 282 -17.80 -5.79 8.13
N CYS A 283 -18.17 -4.60 7.70
CA CYS A 283 -18.25 -3.40 8.52
C CYS A 283 -19.31 -2.44 8.01
N THR A 284 -19.66 -1.45 8.84
CA THR A 284 -20.48 -0.31 8.46
C THR A 284 -19.64 0.95 8.59
N LEU A 285 -19.62 1.77 7.56
CA LEU A 285 -18.94 3.07 7.52
C LEU A 285 -19.90 4.16 7.97
N TYR A 286 -19.53 4.95 8.94
CA TYR A 286 -20.30 6.09 9.46
C TYR A 286 -19.54 7.37 9.19
N PRO A 287 -19.99 8.22 8.25
CA PRO A 287 -19.41 9.54 8.05
C PRO A 287 -19.56 10.40 9.31
N GLN A 288 -18.46 11.08 9.68
CA GLN A 288 -18.42 11.96 10.85
C GLN A 288 -18.53 13.44 10.41
N PRO A 289 -19.01 14.32 11.30
CA PRO A 289 -19.16 15.75 10.99
C PRO A 289 -17.86 16.47 10.64
N ASP A 290 -16.74 15.98 11.17
CA ASP A 290 -15.38 16.51 10.92
C ASP A 290 -14.75 16.04 9.61
N GLY A 291 -15.48 15.24 8.83
CA GLY A 291 -15.00 14.70 7.53
C GLY A 291 -14.23 13.38 7.65
N THR A 292 -14.07 12.84 8.84
CA THR A 292 -13.50 11.50 9.05
C THR A 292 -14.56 10.40 8.86
N LEU A 293 -14.16 9.12 8.91
CA LEU A 293 -15.08 7.98 8.97
C LEU A 293 -14.79 7.13 10.21
N LEU A 294 -15.87 6.68 10.84
CA LEU A 294 -15.83 5.54 11.76
C LEU A 294 -16.23 4.28 11.00
N ALA A 295 -15.32 3.33 10.85
CA ALA A 295 -15.62 1.99 10.35
C ALA A 295 -15.85 1.05 11.53
N GLN A 296 -17.08 0.59 11.71
CA GLN A 296 -17.45 -0.34 12.76
C GLN A 296 -17.58 -1.75 12.17
N PHE A 297 -16.68 -2.63 12.56
CA PHE A 297 -16.66 -4.04 12.11
C PHE A 297 -17.70 -4.87 12.86
N ASP A 298 -18.34 -5.80 12.17
CA ASP A 298 -19.32 -6.73 12.76
C ASP A 298 -18.64 -7.62 13.80
N GLU A 299 -17.38 -8.02 13.55
CA GLU A 299 -16.53 -8.77 14.49
C GLU A 299 -15.24 -8.02 14.78
N PRO A 300 -14.69 -8.10 16.01
CA PRO A 300 -13.46 -7.42 16.36
C PRO A 300 -12.29 -7.80 15.46
N GLN A 301 -11.55 -6.81 14.97
CA GLN A 301 -10.38 -6.99 14.11
C GLN A 301 -9.09 -6.79 14.90
N ARG A 302 -8.09 -7.62 14.61
CA ARG A 302 -6.83 -7.68 15.35
C ARG A 302 -5.84 -6.62 14.85
N ALA A 303 -5.21 -5.91 15.78
CA ALA A 303 -4.05 -5.05 15.56
C ALA A 303 -4.30 -3.98 14.47
N MET A 304 -5.27 -3.11 14.68
CA MET A 304 -5.45 -1.91 13.87
C MET A 304 -4.25 -1.00 14.09
N THR A 305 -3.49 -0.76 13.03
CA THR A 305 -2.16 -0.14 13.13
C THR A 305 -2.19 1.26 12.50
N PRO A 306 -2.01 2.34 13.28
CA PRO A 306 -1.96 3.70 12.76
C PRO A 306 -0.88 3.88 11.69
N GLY A 307 -1.21 4.64 10.65
CA GLY A 307 -0.36 4.83 9.46
C GLY A 307 -0.59 3.81 8.35
N GLN A 308 -1.20 2.66 8.64
CA GLN A 308 -1.63 1.72 7.60
C GLN A 308 -2.82 2.28 6.81
N ALA A 309 -2.96 1.82 5.58
CA ALA A 309 -4.17 2.09 4.83
C ALA A 309 -5.33 1.21 5.31
N ALA A 310 -6.53 1.77 5.30
CA ALA A 310 -7.77 1.00 5.33
C ALA A 310 -8.49 1.17 4.01
N VAL A 311 -8.92 0.06 3.40
CA VAL A 311 -9.59 0.08 2.09
C VAL A 311 -10.91 -0.65 2.20
N PHE A 312 -11.96 0.03 1.79
CA PHE A 312 -13.35 -0.45 1.90
C PHE A 312 -13.89 -0.76 0.51
N TYR A 313 -14.51 -1.92 0.42
CA TYR A 313 -15.03 -2.48 -0.81
C TYR A 313 -16.55 -2.61 -0.74
N GLN A 314 -17.18 -2.33 -1.84
CA GLN A 314 -18.58 -2.67 -2.09
C GLN A 314 -18.61 -3.65 -3.27
N ASP A 315 -19.18 -4.82 -3.07
CA ASP A 315 -19.08 -5.93 -4.01
C ASP A 315 -17.62 -6.25 -4.37
N ASP A 316 -17.21 -6.04 -5.60
CA ASP A 316 -15.89 -6.35 -6.12
C ASP A 316 -15.03 -5.11 -6.41
N HIS A 317 -15.47 -3.91 -6.02
CA HIS A 317 -14.74 -2.66 -6.30
C HIS A 317 -14.48 -1.82 -5.05
N VAL A 318 -13.51 -0.93 -5.13
CA VAL A 318 -13.13 -0.04 -4.04
C VAL A 318 -14.18 1.08 -3.94
N LEU A 319 -14.84 1.16 -2.77
CA LEU A 319 -15.72 2.26 -2.41
C LEU A 319 -14.90 3.51 -2.04
N CYS A 320 -14.00 3.34 -1.08
CA CYS A 320 -13.05 4.35 -0.65
C CYS A 320 -11.85 3.71 0.04
N GLY A 321 -10.81 4.49 0.24
CA GLY A 321 -9.68 4.12 1.07
C GLY A 321 -9.11 5.33 1.78
N CYS A 322 -8.36 5.10 2.86
CA CYS A 322 -8.00 6.10 3.85
C CYS A 322 -6.78 5.65 4.67
N LEU A 323 -6.37 6.45 5.63
CA LEU A 323 -5.34 6.10 6.60
C LEU A 323 -5.97 5.83 7.97
N LEU A 324 -5.46 4.80 8.64
CA LEU A 324 -5.78 4.50 10.04
C LEU A 324 -5.13 5.53 10.96
N TYR A 325 -5.89 6.06 11.89
CA TYR A 325 -5.35 6.87 12.99
C TYR A 325 -5.98 6.45 14.33
N THR A 326 -5.38 6.86 15.43
CA THR A 326 -5.99 6.71 16.77
C THR A 326 -6.69 7.99 17.16
N SER A 327 -7.82 7.89 17.86
CA SER A 327 -8.57 9.04 18.39
C SER A 327 -7.72 9.97 19.26
N ASP A 328 -6.62 9.45 19.81
CA ASP A 328 -5.71 10.21 20.69
C ASP A 328 -4.63 10.99 19.91
N ALA A 329 -4.61 10.94 18.58
CA ALA A 329 -3.66 11.66 17.73
C ALA A 329 -4.22 12.99 17.18
N ALA A 330 -5.38 13.42 17.65
CA ALA A 330 -6.09 14.62 17.20
C ALA A 330 -5.86 15.88 18.06
N ASP A 331 -4.84 15.88 18.95
CA ASP A 331 -4.40 17.06 19.71
C ASP A 331 -2.98 17.52 19.32
#